data_daf7ab8181e32b77e82838a71c95d840
#
_entry.id   daf7ab8181e32b77e82838a71c95d840
#
_cell.length_a   1.000
_cell.length_b   1.000
_cell.length_c   1.000
_cell.angle_alpha   90.00
_cell.angle_beta   90.00
_cell.angle_gamma   90.00
#
_symmetry.space_group_name_H-M   'P 1'
#
loop_
_entity.id
_entity.type
_entity.pdbx_description
1 polymer ?
#
loop_
_entity_poly.entity_id
_entity_poly.type
_entity_poly.pdbx_seq_one_letter_code
_entity_poly.pdbx_strand_id
1 'polypeptide(L)'
;MSRIGIKPITIPAGVEVTVEDGNVVKVKGPKGELSAKVGSGMKVSVEDGTLKVERADDSRENRSQHGLARTLIDNMVTGVTQGFEKKLQIVGVGYSAAKQGKKLVLKLGYSHPIELEDPEGITTETPDANTILIKGIDKAQVGNYAADIRAWRPPEPYKGKGVLYDGEVVHKKEGKSGAA
;
A
#
# COMPACT_ATOMS: atom_id res chain seq x y z
N MET A 1 -24.11 -10.84 -7.75
CA MET A 1 -22.83 -11.56 -7.89
C MET A 1 -21.67 -10.59 -7.74
N SER A 2 -20.56 -10.98 -7.07
CA SER A 2 -19.34 -10.13 -7.01
C SER A 2 -18.55 -10.27 -8.31
N ARG A 3 -18.54 -9.24 -9.15
CA ARG A 3 -17.77 -9.24 -10.42
C ARG A 3 -16.25 -9.41 -10.18
N ILE A 4 -15.76 -8.97 -9.03
CA ILE A 4 -14.34 -9.06 -8.66
C ILE A 4 -14.03 -10.47 -8.13
N GLY A 5 -14.85 -11.02 -7.23
CA GLY A 5 -14.60 -12.30 -6.59
C GLY A 5 -14.54 -13.49 -7.56
N ILE A 6 -15.32 -13.43 -8.64
CA ILE A 6 -15.39 -14.51 -9.64
C ILE A 6 -14.15 -14.52 -10.56
N LYS A 7 -13.43 -13.41 -10.70
CA LYS A 7 -12.29 -13.36 -11.62
C LYS A 7 -11.18 -14.28 -11.12
N PRO A 8 -10.70 -15.20 -11.95
CA PRO A 8 -9.56 -16.05 -11.60
C PRO A 8 -8.29 -15.19 -11.41
N ILE A 9 -7.36 -15.69 -10.62
CA ILE A 9 -6.04 -15.11 -10.43
C ILE A 9 -5.04 -16.02 -11.12
N THR A 10 -4.31 -15.49 -12.09
CA THR A 10 -3.22 -16.22 -12.74
C THR A 10 -2.01 -16.22 -11.81
N ILE A 11 -1.45 -17.39 -11.53
CA ILE A 11 -0.24 -17.55 -10.74
C ILE A 11 0.96 -17.48 -11.70
N PRO A 12 1.82 -16.46 -11.61
CA PRO A 12 3.01 -16.37 -12.47
C PRO A 12 4.01 -17.51 -12.18
N ALA A 13 4.86 -17.80 -13.15
CA ALA A 13 5.95 -18.75 -12.95
C ALA A 13 6.88 -18.30 -11.81
N GLY A 14 7.23 -19.24 -10.91
CA GLY A 14 8.04 -18.96 -9.73
C GLY A 14 7.28 -18.47 -8.50
N VAL A 15 5.94 -18.48 -8.55
CA VAL A 15 5.08 -18.22 -7.38
C VAL A 15 4.42 -19.53 -6.95
N GLU A 16 4.54 -19.84 -5.68
CA GLU A 16 3.90 -20.97 -5.02
C GLU A 16 2.79 -20.47 -4.10
N VAL A 17 1.62 -21.08 -4.22
CA VAL A 17 0.47 -20.75 -3.37
C VAL A 17 0.05 -21.99 -2.61
N THR A 18 0.02 -21.91 -1.29
CA THR A 18 -0.44 -22.97 -0.39
C THR A 18 -1.61 -22.50 0.44
N VAL A 19 -2.57 -23.36 0.64
CA VAL A 19 -3.73 -23.11 1.51
C VAL A 19 -3.61 -24.04 2.71
N GLU A 20 -3.44 -23.45 3.89
CA GLU A 20 -3.34 -24.17 5.16
C GLU A 20 -4.70 -24.27 5.86
N ASP A 21 -4.75 -25.12 6.89
CA ASP A 21 -5.93 -25.28 7.73
C ASP A 21 -6.35 -23.94 8.36
N GLY A 22 -7.66 -23.71 8.43
CA GLY A 22 -8.21 -22.45 8.92
C GLY A 22 -8.25 -21.31 7.88
N ASN A 23 -8.14 -21.65 6.59
CA ASN A 23 -8.18 -20.70 5.47
C ASN A 23 -7.04 -19.65 5.50
N VAL A 24 -5.87 -20.06 5.90
CA VAL A 24 -4.66 -19.25 5.76
C VAL A 24 -4.04 -19.53 4.40
N VAL A 25 -4.00 -18.51 3.55
CA VAL A 25 -3.37 -18.58 2.22
C VAL A 25 -1.96 -18.01 2.36
N LYS A 26 -0.95 -18.81 1.98
CA LYS A 26 0.44 -18.39 1.89
C LYS A 26 0.86 -18.30 0.44
N VAL A 27 1.53 -17.23 0.10
CA VAL A 27 2.04 -16.96 -1.25
C VAL A 27 3.53 -16.69 -1.15
N LYS A 28 4.31 -17.53 -1.78
CA LYS A 28 5.77 -17.44 -1.84
C LYS A 28 6.21 -17.12 -3.26
N GLY A 29 7.09 -16.15 -3.40
CA GLY A 29 7.60 -15.72 -4.70
C GLY A 29 9.04 -15.21 -4.62
N PRO A 30 9.57 -14.66 -5.73
CA PRO A 30 10.97 -14.24 -5.82
C PRO A 30 11.35 -13.10 -4.86
N LYS A 31 10.39 -12.28 -4.43
CA LYS A 31 10.64 -11.15 -3.51
C LYS A 31 10.38 -11.45 -2.04
N GLY A 32 9.79 -12.60 -1.73
CA GLY A 32 9.50 -12.98 -0.36
C GLY A 32 8.24 -13.82 -0.23
N GLU A 33 7.73 -13.89 0.99
CA GLU A 33 6.55 -14.67 1.35
C GLU A 33 5.57 -13.78 2.09
N LEU A 34 4.29 -13.92 1.76
CA LEU A 34 3.18 -13.27 2.42
C LEU A 34 2.13 -14.30 2.82
N SER A 35 1.42 -14.04 3.90
CA SER A 35 0.30 -14.85 4.34
C SER A 35 -0.89 -14.00 4.74
N ALA A 36 -2.08 -14.48 4.43
CA ALA A 36 -3.32 -13.82 4.85
C ALA A 36 -4.38 -14.86 5.21
N LYS A 37 -5.12 -14.58 6.27
CA LYS A 37 -6.28 -15.39 6.65
C LYS A 37 -7.51 -14.90 5.88
N VAL A 38 -8.14 -15.82 5.17
CA VAL A 38 -9.36 -15.59 4.42
C VAL A 38 -10.57 -16.04 5.25
N GLY A 39 -11.71 -15.38 5.08
CA GLY A 39 -12.93 -15.73 5.83
C GLY A 39 -13.31 -17.20 5.69
N SER A 40 -13.84 -17.81 6.77
CA SER A 40 -14.18 -19.23 6.82
C SER A 40 -15.23 -19.67 5.80
N GLY A 41 -16.05 -18.76 5.32
CA GLY A 41 -17.04 -19.01 4.25
C GLY A 41 -16.45 -18.97 2.83
N MET A 42 -15.12 -18.84 2.69
CA MET A 42 -14.44 -18.84 1.39
C MET A 42 -13.72 -20.17 1.19
N LYS A 43 -13.78 -20.69 -0.04
CA LYS A 43 -13.02 -21.86 -0.47
C LYS A 43 -12.05 -21.39 -1.56
N VAL A 44 -10.77 -21.64 -1.32
CA VAL A 44 -9.70 -21.30 -2.26
C VAL A 44 -9.23 -22.59 -2.94
N SER A 45 -9.25 -22.62 -4.25
CA SER A 45 -8.76 -23.74 -5.06
C SER A 45 -7.69 -23.24 -6.03
N VAL A 46 -6.68 -24.08 -6.23
CA VAL A 46 -5.58 -23.84 -7.18
C VAL A 46 -5.60 -24.96 -8.20
N GLU A 47 -5.82 -24.62 -9.47
CA GLU A 47 -5.90 -25.53 -10.61
C GLU A 47 -5.12 -24.96 -11.78
N ASP A 48 -4.25 -25.73 -12.40
CA ASP A 48 -3.52 -25.39 -13.62
C ASP A 48 -2.90 -23.98 -13.65
N GLY A 49 -2.25 -23.57 -12.55
CA GLY A 49 -1.62 -22.24 -12.44
C GLY A 49 -2.63 -21.10 -12.29
N THR A 50 -3.88 -21.42 -11.98
CA THR A 50 -4.95 -20.45 -11.76
C THR A 50 -5.58 -20.67 -10.40
N LEU A 51 -5.74 -19.59 -9.63
CA LEU A 51 -6.40 -19.61 -8.34
C LEU A 51 -7.83 -19.06 -8.48
N LYS A 52 -8.78 -19.78 -7.90
CA LYS A 52 -10.19 -19.39 -7.82
C LYS A 52 -10.60 -19.29 -6.35
N VAL A 53 -11.41 -18.30 -6.05
CA VAL A 53 -12.05 -18.13 -4.75
C VAL A 53 -13.54 -18.35 -4.91
N GLU A 54 -14.07 -19.29 -4.18
CA GLU A 54 -15.50 -19.60 -4.16
C GLU A 54 -16.06 -19.26 -2.78
N ARG A 55 -17.35 -18.97 -2.69
CA ARG A 55 -18.06 -18.76 -1.45
C ARG A 55 -18.97 -19.94 -1.14
N ALA A 56 -19.12 -20.28 0.12
CA ALA A 56 -19.92 -21.42 0.56
C ALA A 56 -21.43 -21.21 0.31
N ASP A 57 -21.88 -19.96 0.47
CA ASP A 57 -23.28 -19.58 0.25
C ASP A 57 -23.42 -18.13 -0.25
N ASP A 58 -24.66 -17.71 -0.54
CA ASP A 58 -25.01 -16.36 -1.02
C ASP A 58 -25.43 -15.41 0.14
N SER A 59 -25.03 -15.69 1.37
CA SER A 59 -25.25 -14.81 2.51
C SER A 59 -24.63 -13.42 2.25
N ARG A 60 -25.17 -12.40 2.92
CA ARG A 60 -24.68 -11.03 2.81
C ARG A 60 -23.19 -10.93 3.20
N GLU A 61 -22.80 -11.68 4.23
CA GLU A 61 -21.42 -11.72 4.71
C GLU A 61 -20.48 -12.35 3.68
N ASN A 62 -20.79 -13.57 3.20
CA ASN A 62 -19.95 -14.25 2.22
C ASN A 62 -19.86 -13.49 0.88
N ARG A 63 -20.94 -12.81 0.47
CA ARG A 63 -20.90 -11.93 -0.71
C ARG A 63 -19.97 -10.75 -0.52
N SER A 64 -19.89 -10.14 0.68
CA SER A 64 -18.97 -9.03 0.95
C SER A 64 -17.51 -9.50 1.03
N GLN A 65 -17.29 -10.65 1.68
CA GLN A 65 -15.96 -11.24 1.87
C GLN A 65 -15.36 -11.79 0.56
N HIS A 66 -16.18 -12.25 -0.38
CA HIS A 66 -15.71 -12.89 -1.62
C HIS A 66 -14.79 -11.99 -2.45
N GLY A 67 -15.21 -10.74 -2.69
CA GLY A 67 -14.38 -9.79 -3.42
C GLY A 67 -13.12 -9.35 -2.67
N LEU A 68 -13.23 -9.22 -1.34
CA LEU A 68 -12.10 -8.88 -0.47
C LEU A 68 -11.05 -10.00 -0.48
N ALA A 69 -11.47 -11.24 -0.25
CA ALA A 69 -10.58 -12.40 -0.23
C ALA A 69 -9.78 -12.52 -1.54
N ARG A 70 -10.48 -12.45 -2.68
CA ARG A 70 -9.84 -12.48 -4.00
C ARG A 70 -8.81 -11.35 -4.15
N THR A 71 -9.17 -10.12 -3.75
CA THR A 71 -8.28 -8.97 -3.88
C THR A 71 -7.05 -9.07 -2.97
N LEU A 72 -7.20 -9.59 -1.76
CA LEU A 72 -6.08 -9.82 -0.86
C LEU A 72 -5.08 -10.80 -1.46
N ILE A 73 -5.56 -11.93 -1.99
CA ILE A 73 -4.70 -12.95 -2.62
C ILE A 73 -4.02 -12.38 -3.87
N ASP A 74 -4.74 -11.66 -4.72
CA ASP A 74 -4.19 -11.01 -5.91
C ASP A 74 -3.09 -9.99 -5.57
N ASN A 75 -3.30 -9.21 -4.51
CA ASN A 75 -2.27 -8.30 -4.00
C ASN A 75 -1.04 -9.06 -3.48
N MET A 76 -1.21 -10.21 -2.79
CA MET A 76 -0.08 -11.02 -2.35
C MET A 76 0.72 -11.55 -3.54
N VAL A 77 0.05 -12.12 -4.55
CA VAL A 77 0.70 -12.62 -5.78
C VAL A 77 1.49 -11.51 -6.48
N THR A 78 0.88 -10.34 -6.64
CA THR A 78 1.54 -9.16 -7.24
C THR A 78 2.70 -8.69 -6.36
N GLY A 79 2.53 -8.65 -5.04
CA GLY A 79 3.53 -8.18 -4.11
C GLY A 79 4.80 -9.04 -4.11
N VAL A 80 4.67 -10.37 -4.09
CA VAL A 80 5.83 -11.27 -4.09
C VAL A 80 6.53 -11.37 -5.46
N THR A 81 5.88 -10.88 -6.54
CA THR A 81 6.45 -10.85 -7.90
C THR A 81 7.03 -9.50 -8.23
N GLN A 82 6.19 -8.49 -8.36
CA GLN A 82 6.56 -7.14 -8.78
C GLN A 82 6.92 -6.24 -7.60
N GLY A 83 6.25 -6.44 -6.46
CA GLY A 83 6.25 -5.54 -5.33
C GLY A 83 5.30 -4.36 -5.55
N PHE A 84 5.20 -3.54 -4.51
CA PHE A 84 4.43 -2.30 -4.55
C PHE A 84 5.34 -1.11 -4.31
N GLU A 85 5.03 -0.01 -4.97
CA GLU A 85 5.70 1.27 -4.79
C GLU A 85 4.66 2.36 -4.56
N LYS A 86 4.94 3.26 -3.62
CA LYS A 86 4.17 4.47 -3.40
C LYS A 86 5.12 5.66 -3.38
N LYS A 87 4.83 6.65 -4.23
CA LYS A 87 5.61 7.87 -4.33
C LYS A 87 4.92 9.00 -3.59
N LEU A 88 5.67 9.71 -2.76
CA LEU A 88 5.26 10.94 -2.10
C LEU A 88 6.09 12.11 -2.63
N GLN A 89 5.46 13.28 -2.69
CA GLN A 89 6.09 14.53 -3.06
C GLN A 89 6.04 15.51 -1.90
N ILE A 90 7.13 16.21 -1.67
CA ILE A 90 7.25 17.24 -0.65
C ILE A 90 7.19 18.61 -1.32
N VAL A 91 6.25 19.43 -0.93
CA VAL A 91 6.05 20.79 -1.45
C VAL A 91 6.24 21.78 -0.31
N GLY A 92 7.14 22.72 -0.48
CA GLY A 92 7.39 23.81 0.48
C GLY A 92 8.82 24.28 0.49
N VAL A 93 9.03 25.58 0.62
CA VAL A 93 10.37 26.17 0.74
C VAL A 93 11.01 25.71 2.04
N GLY A 94 12.21 25.14 1.94
CA GLY A 94 12.95 24.60 3.09
C GLY A 94 12.48 23.22 3.56
N TYR A 95 11.49 22.62 2.89
CA TYR A 95 11.09 21.23 3.16
C TYR A 95 11.95 20.26 2.37
N SER A 96 12.34 19.16 3.00
CA SER A 96 13.15 18.15 2.31
C SER A 96 13.07 16.79 3.01
N ALA A 97 13.40 15.75 2.27
CA ALA A 97 13.63 14.39 2.79
C ALA A 97 15.03 13.93 2.40
N ALA A 98 15.64 13.16 3.28
CA ALA A 98 16.92 12.50 3.00
C ALA A 98 16.96 11.12 3.66
N LYS A 99 17.41 10.12 2.93
CA LYS A 99 17.66 8.78 3.46
C LYS A 99 19.06 8.71 4.05
N GLN A 100 19.16 8.34 5.31
CA GLN A 100 20.41 8.15 6.05
C GLN A 100 20.49 6.73 6.61
N GLY A 101 21.07 5.82 5.85
CA GLY A 101 21.10 4.40 6.21
C GLY A 101 19.69 3.82 6.30
N LYS A 102 19.27 3.38 7.49
CA LYS A 102 17.91 2.87 7.71
C LYS A 102 16.90 3.94 8.09
N LYS A 103 17.35 5.17 8.37
CA LYS A 103 16.48 6.27 8.80
C LYS A 103 16.09 7.17 7.64
N LEU A 104 14.83 7.52 7.57
CA LEU A 104 14.29 8.59 6.73
C LEU A 104 14.21 9.86 7.56
N VAL A 105 14.96 10.88 7.17
CA VAL A 105 15.01 12.18 7.86
C VAL A 105 14.19 13.19 7.07
N LEU A 106 13.16 13.75 7.71
CA LEU A 106 12.26 14.72 7.10
C LEU A 106 12.45 16.09 7.76
N LYS A 107 12.63 17.13 6.94
CA LYS A 107 12.58 18.53 7.35
C LYS A 107 11.28 19.12 6.81
N LEU A 108 10.30 19.31 7.66
CA LEU A 108 8.95 19.75 7.28
C LEU A 108 8.52 21.05 7.99
N GLY A 109 9.47 21.91 8.33
CA GLY A 109 9.21 23.20 8.97
C GLY A 109 8.95 23.14 10.47
N TYR A 110 9.36 22.05 11.12
CA TYR A 110 9.44 21.94 12.58
C TYR A 110 10.81 22.41 13.09
N SER A 111 10.91 22.69 14.39
CA SER A 111 12.15 23.12 15.04
C SER A 111 13.26 22.04 15.03
N HIS A 112 12.88 20.77 14.85
CA HIS A 112 13.77 19.62 14.75
C HIS A 112 13.39 18.76 13.55
N PRO A 113 14.33 18.03 12.95
CA PRO A 113 14.02 17.05 11.92
C PRO A 113 13.22 15.87 12.50
N ILE A 114 12.38 15.27 11.69
CA ILE A 114 11.65 14.05 12.02
C ILE A 114 12.47 12.88 11.51
N GLU A 115 12.81 11.94 12.38
CA GLU A 115 13.52 10.71 12.03
C GLU A 115 12.54 9.53 12.09
N LEU A 116 12.39 8.81 10.99
CA LEU A 116 11.56 7.62 10.88
C LEU A 116 12.44 6.44 10.50
N GLU A 117 12.26 5.32 11.17
CA GLU A 117 12.90 4.06 10.77
C GLU A 117 11.94 3.28 9.87
N ASP A 118 12.49 2.70 8.79
CA ASP A 118 11.68 1.87 7.90
C ASP A 118 11.22 0.62 8.66
N PRO A 119 9.92 0.30 8.61
CA PRO A 119 9.41 -0.95 9.15
C PRO A 119 9.99 -2.15 8.41
N GLU A 120 9.96 -3.31 9.04
CA GLU A 120 10.39 -4.56 8.41
C GLU A 120 9.60 -4.84 7.12
N GLY A 121 10.29 -5.19 6.05
CA GLY A 121 9.68 -5.43 4.74
C GLY A 121 9.42 -4.17 3.91
N ILE A 122 9.75 -2.98 4.42
CA ILE A 122 9.66 -1.71 3.68
C ILE A 122 11.07 -1.13 3.45
N THR A 123 11.24 -0.56 2.27
CA THR A 123 12.43 0.20 1.91
C THR A 123 12.01 1.56 1.39
N THR A 124 12.61 2.63 1.95
CA THR A 124 12.43 3.99 1.44
C THR A 124 13.66 4.46 0.68
N GLU A 125 13.43 5.18 -0.40
CA GLU A 125 14.45 5.84 -1.21
C GLU A 125 14.09 7.31 -1.38
N THR A 126 15.10 8.17 -1.44
CA THR A 126 14.94 9.60 -1.72
C THR A 126 15.80 9.95 -2.94
N PRO A 127 15.26 9.77 -4.17
CA PRO A 127 16.01 10.08 -5.39
C PRO A 127 16.36 11.56 -5.49
N ASP A 128 15.54 12.40 -4.89
CA ASP A 128 15.80 13.83 -4.73
C ASP A 128 15.25 14.31 -3.36
N ALA A 129 15.57 15.55 -2.99
CA ALA A 129 15.18 16.11 -1.70
C ALA A 129 13.66 16.28 -1.51
N ASN A 130 12.89 16.22 -2.57
CA ASN A 130 11.44 16.47 -2.57
C ASN A 130 10.62 15.23 -2.90
N THR A 131 11.25 14.09 -3.15
CA THR A 131 10.59 12.84 -3.52
C THR A 131 10.96 11.72 -2.57
N ILE A 132 9.96 10.99 -2.10
CA ILE A 132 10.12 9.78 -1.31
C ILE A 132 9.46 8.63 -2.06
N LEU A 133 10.22 7.57 -2.34
CA LEU A 133 9.72 6.31 -2.88
C LEU A 133 9.67 5.29 -1.75
N ILE A 134 8.51 4.69 -1.54
CA ILE A 134 8.27 3.67 -0.52
C ILE A 134 7.99 2.37 -1.24
N LYS A 135 8.83 1.35 -1.03
CA LYS A 135 8.77 0.06 -1.70
C LYS A 135 8.57 -1.05 -0.69
N GLY A 136 7.80 -2.06 -1.06
CA GLY A 136 7.59 -3.25 -0.23
C GLY A 136 6.79 -4.33 -0.95
N ILE A 137 6.71 -5.49 -0.35
CA ILE A 137 5.94 -6.63 -0.89
C ILE A 137 4.47 -6.58 -0.45
N ASP A 138 4.18 -6.00 0.72
CA ASP A 138 2.81 -5.88 1.24
C ASP A 138 2.22 -4.52 0.88
N LYS A 139 1.16 -4.53 0.07
CA LYS A 139 0.43 -3.32 -0.35
C LYS A 139 -0.14 -2.53 0.82
N ALA A 140 -0.63 -3.22 1.86
CA ALA A 140 -1.22 -2.57 3.02
C ALA A 140 -0.13 -1.87 3.85
N GLN A 141 0.99 -2.53 4.10
CA GLN A 141 2.14 -1.94 4.78
C GLN A 141 2.69 -0.70 4.05
N VAL A 142 2.92 -0.82 2.74
CA VAL A 142 3.39 0.29 1.90
C VAL A 142 2.42 1.47 1.97
N GLY A 143 1.10 1.19 1.88
CA GLY A 143 0.07 2.22 1.94
C GLY A 143 -0.03 2.90 3.30
N ASN A 144 0.00 2.14 4.38
CA ASN A 144 -0.06 2.66 5.75
C ASN A 144 1.16 3.50 6.07
N TYR A 145 2.36 3.02 5.77
CA TYR A 145 3.59 3.78 6.02
C TYR A 145 3.65 5.08 5.20
N ALA A 146 3.17 5.06 3.96
CA ALA A 146 3.02 6.27 3.17
C ALA A 146 2.04 7.27 3.80
N ALA A 147 0.93 6.78 4.36
CA ALA A 147 -0.04 7.61 5.07
C ALA A 147 0.54 8.19 6.36
N ASP A 148 1.32 7.43 7.11
CA ASP A 148 2.00 7.88 8.33
C ASP A 148 3.00 9.01 8.02
N ILE A 149 3.82 8.85 6.96
CA ILE A 149 4.73 9.91 6.52
C ILE A 149 3.96 11.17 6.12
N ARG A 150 2.86 11.01 5.36
CA ARG A 150 2.02 12.16 4.94
C ARG A 150 1.33 12.83 6.13
N ALA A 151 0.95 12.08 7.16
CA ALA A 151 0.27 12.61 8.34
C ALA A 151 1.13 13.60 9.15
N TRP A 152 2.46 13.51 9.07
CA TRP A 152 3.35 14.47 9.72
C TRP A 152 3.14 15.91 9.23
N ARG A 153 2.87 16.11 7.94
CA ARG A 153 2.57 17.42 7.39
C ARG A 153 1.66 17.29 6.18
N PRO A 154 0.34 17.11 6.37
CA PRO A 154 -0.59 17.04 5.25
C PRO A 154 -0.61 18.37 4.49
N PRO A 155 -0.94 18.37 3.19
CA PRO A 155 -0.95 19.58 2.38
C PRO A 155 -1.97 20.58 2.91
N GLU A 156 -1.57 21.81 3.07
CA GLU A 156 -2.45 22.89 3.50
C GLU A 156 -3.22 23.47 2.29
N PRO A 157 -4.44 24.01 2.50
CA PRO A 157 -5.34 24.35 1.39
C PRO A 157 -5.03 25.70 0.71
N TYR A 158 -4.06 26.49 1.17
CA TYR A 158 -3.78 27.81 0.61
C TYR A 158 -2.64 27.79 -0.41
N LYS A 159 -1.45 27.43 0.03
CA LYS A 159 -0.24 27.34 -0.83
C LYS A 159 0.06 25.89 -1.26
N GLY A 160 -0.59 24.90 -0.67
CA GLY A 160 -0.41 23.48 -0.96
C GLY A 160 0.89 22.91 -0.38
N LYS A 161 1.48 23.55 0.64
CA LYS A 161 2.69 23.08 1.31
C LYS A 161 2.38 21.84 2.14
N GLY A 162 3.25 20.85 2.09
CA GLY A 162 3.12 19.61 2.84
C GLY A 162 3.63 18.41 2.07
N VAL A 163 3.31 17.22 2.55
CA VAL A 163 3.61 15.93 1.92
C VAL A 163 2.35 15.45 1.19
N LEU A 164 2.47 15.18 -0.09
CA LEU A 164 1.39 14.77 -0.99
C LEU A 164 1.68 13.40 -1.56
N TYR A 165 0.63 12.67 -1.94
CA TYR A 165 0.79 11.56 -2.86
C TYR A 165 1.12 12.08 -4.26
N ASP A 166 1.86 11.30 -5.03
CA ASP A 166 2.14 11.64 -6.43
C ASP A 166 0.83 11.72 -7.23
N GLY A 167 0.61 12.86 -7.90
CA GLY A 167 -0.63 13.15 -8.60
C GLY A 167 -1.80 13.61 -7.71
N GLU A 168 -1.60 13.83 -6.40
CA GLU A 168 -2.65 14.36 -5.53
C GLU A 168 -2.95 15.83 -5.87
N VAL A 169 -4.22 16.12 -6.15
CA VAL A 169 -4.70 17.48 -6.41
C VAL A 169 -5.22 18.08 -5.11
N VAL A 170 -4.56 19.13 -4.63
CA VAL A 170 -4.99 19.88 -3.44
C VAL A 170 -6.02 20.92 -3.86
N HIS A 171 -7.24 20.83 -3.33
CA HIS A 171 -8.26 21.88 -3.51
C HIS A 171 -7.84 23.12 -2.75
N LYS A 172 -7.36 24.14 -3.48
CA LYS A 172 -6.92 25.40 -2.89
C LYS A 172 -8.12 26.27 -2.53
N LYS A 173 -8.04 26.91 -1.37
CA LYS A 173 -8.96 27.93 -0.91
C LYS A 173 -8.31 29.31 -1.09
N GLU A 174 -9.10 30.32 -1.37
CA GLU A 174 -8.63 31.69 -1.34
C GLU A 174 -8.41 32.12 0.11
N GLY A 175 -7.24 32.71 0.38
CA GLY A 175 -6.98 33.36 1.65
C GLY A 175 -7.85 34.62 1.82
N LYS A 176 -8.00 35.11 3.05
CA LYS A 176 -8.61 36.44 3.26
C LYS A 176 -7.75 37.47 2.54
N SER A 177 -8.25 38.05 1.45
CA SER A 177 -7.69 39.26 0.90
C SER A 177 -7.91 40.32 1.96
N GLY A 178 -6.82 40.91 2.50
CA GLY A 178 -6.96 42.06 3.36
C GLY A 178 -7.77 43.12 2.60
N ALA A 179 -8.91 43.53 3.15
CA ALA A 179 -9.55 44.74 2.67
C ALA A 179 -8.53 45.88 2.83
N ALA A 180 -8.15 46.49 1.70
CA ALA A 180 -7.44 47.75 1.71
C ALA A 180 -8.39 48.84 2.20
#